data_7f7749899c3ecf7b01eed2b2821269cb
#
_entry.id   7f7749899c3ecf7b01eed2b2821269cb
#
_cell.length_a   1.000
_cell.length_b   1.000
_cell.length_c   1.000
_cell.angle_alpha   90.00
_cell.angle_beta   90.00
_cell.angle_gamma   90.00
#
_symmetry.space_group_name_H-M   'P 1'
#
loop_
_entity.id
_entity.type
_entity.pdbx_description
1 polymer ?
#
loop_
_entity_poly.entity_id
_entity_poly.type
_entity_poly.pdbx_seq_one_letter_code
_entity_poly.pdbx_strand_id
1 'polypeptide(L)'
;MHAIEVAETGGPEVLTYVEKPEPVAGPGQVVIKAEAIGVNFIDTYFRSGLYKRELPFVVGTEVCGTVAAVGEDVAALAIGDRVVTADADGAYADYCVAQSDRVAYVPDGVAPESVASALLKGMTAHYLIKTVYPVQPSDTI
;
A
#
# COMPACT_ATOMS: atom_id res chain seq x y z
N MET A 1 -7.49 -16.11 -2.41
CA MET A 1 -6.55 -15.39 -1.53
C MET A 1 -7.19 -15.03 -0.22
N HIS A 2 -6.40 -14.81 0.81
CA HIS A 2 -6.90 -14.30 2.09
C HIS A 2 -6.74 -12.77 2.16
N ALA A 3 -7.66 -12.13 2.90
CA ALA A 3 -7.65 -10.68 3.08
C ALA A 3 -8.29 -10.28 4.43
N ILE A 4 -8.01 -9.06 4.89
CA ILE A 4 -8.70 -8.43 6.01
C ILE A 4 -9.73 -7.45 5.46
N GLU A 5 -11.00 -7.78 5.65
CA GLU A 5 -12.14 -7.00 5.15
C GLU A 5 -12.84 -6.23 6.27
N VAL A 6 -13.37 -5.07 5.91
CA VAL A 6 -14.27 -4.25 6.72
C VAL A 6 -15.63 -4.22 6.02
N ALA A 7 -16.62 -4.89 6.61
CA ALA A 7 -18.00 -4.92 6.11
C ALA A 7 -18.85 -3.78 6.70
N GLU A 8 -18.48 -3.27 7.87
CA GLU A 8 -19.08 -2.13 8.54
C GLU A 8 -18.00 -1.31 9.26
N THR A 9 -18.20 -0.02 9.41
CA THR A 9 -17.23 0.84 10.12
C THR A 9 -17.30 0.63 11.63
N GLY A 10 -16.13 0.65 12.30
CA GLY A 10 -16.07 0.41 13.74
C GLY A 10 -14.65 0.39 14.31
N GLY A 11 -14.52 -0.22 15.48
CA GLY A 11 -13.25 -0.46 16.15
C GLY A 11 -12.47 -1.65 15.53
N PRO A 12 -11.41 -2.13 16.18
CA PRO A 12 -10.62 -3.26 15.67
C PRO A 12 -11.42 -4.54 15.43
N GLU A 13 -12.53 -4.72 16.10
CA GLU A 13 -13.42 -5.89 16.03
C GLU A 13 -14.09 -6.09 14.67
N VAL A 14 -14.18 -5.03 13.84
CA VAL A 14 -14.75 -5.12 12.49
C VAL A 14 -13.78 -5.65 11.44
N LEU A 15 -12.51 -5.84 11.81
CA LEU A 15 -11.51 -6.44 10.93
C LEU A 15 -11.74 -7.95 10.83
N THR A 16 -12.22 -8.40 9.68
CA THR A 16 -12.59 -9.80 9.47
C THR A 16 -11.64 -10.46 8.48
N TYR A 17 -11.07 -11.62 8.87
CA TYR A 17 -10.28 -12.46 7.98
C TYR A 17 -11.22 -13.24 7.06
N VAL A 18 -11.08 -13.01 5.78
CA VAL A 18 -11.97 -13.58 4.74
C VAL A 18 -11.17 -14.20 3.59
N GLU A 19 -11.83 -15.13 2.90
CA GLU A 19 -11.33 -15.68 1.63
C GLU A 19 -12.02 -14.96 0.46
N LYS A 20 -11.22 -14.49 -0.51
CA LYS A 20 -11.68 -13.76 -1.70
C LYS A 20 -11.00 -14.31 -2.96
N PRO A 21 -11.60 -14.11 -4.14
CA PRO A 21 -10.89 -14.36 -5.40
C PRO A 21 -9.65 -13.45 -5.51
N GLU A 22 -8.63 -13.90 -6.22
CA GLU A 22 -7.47 -13.05 -6.54
C GLU A 22 -7.91 -11.88 -7.43
N PRO A 23 -7.37 -10.68 -7.23
CA PRO A 23 -7.71 -9.53 -8.06
C PRO A 23 -7.10 -9.66 -9.46
N VAL A 24 -7.70 -8.98 -10.42
CA VAL A 24 -7.22 -8.89 -11.79
C VAL A 24 -6.75 -7.46 -12.05
N ALA A 25 -5.58 -7.32 -12.70
CA ALA A 25 -5.08 -6.00 -13.11
C ALA A 25 -5.94 -5.43 -14.24
N GLY A 26 -6.50 -4.25 -14.03
CA GLY A 26 -7.12 -3.45 -15.08
C GLY A 26 -6.06 -2.66 -15.89
N PRO A 27 -6.49 -1.88 -16.90
CA PRO A 27 -5.58 -1.02 -17.67
C PRO A 27 -4.78 -0.08 -16.75
N GLY A 28 -3.46 0.00 -16.97
CA GLY A 28 -2.55 0.82 -16.17
C GLY A 28 -2.26 0.30 -14.76
N GLN A 29 -2.79 -0.87 -14.39
CA GLN A 29 -2.66 -1.45 -13.06
C GLN A 29 -1.72 -2.64 -13.02
N VAL A 30 -1.21 -2.94 -11.83
CA VAL A 30 -0.49 -4.19 -11.52
C VAL A 30 -1.14 -4.88 -10.34
N VAL A 31 -1.05 -6.20 -10.31
CA VAL A 31 -1.31 -7.02 -9.12
C VAL A 31 0.01 -7.29 -8.43
N ILE A 32 0.08 -7.01 -7.15
CA ILE A 32 1.26 -7.24 -6.31
C ILE A 32 0.95 -8.40 -5.37
N LYS A 33 1.79 -9.44 -5.39
CA LYS A 33 1.82 -10.49 -4.37
C LYS A 33 2.58 -9.93 -3.16
N ALA A 34 1.91 -9.80 -2.02
CA ALA A 34 2.47 -9.21 -0.82
C ALA A 34 3.55 -10.11 -0.20
N GLU A 35 4.70 -9.51 0.14
CA GLU A 35 5.76 -10.10 0.95
C GLU A 35 5.80 -9.44 2.33
N ALA A 36 5.54 -8.13 2.39
CA ALA A 36 5.42 -7.37 3.63
C ALA A 36 4.38 -6.26 3.46
N ILE A 37 3.59 -6.02 4.50
CA ILE A 37 2.49 -5.06 4.51
C ILE A 37 2.78 -3.99 5.55
N GLY A 38 2.76 -2.72 5.12
CA GLY A 38 2.89 -1.58 6.01
C GLY A 38 1.57 -1.29 6.73
N VAL A 39 1.64 -1.16 8.05
CA VAL A 39 0.49 -0.75 8.87
C VAL A 39 0.60 0.73 9.16
N ASN A 40 -0.45 1.48 8.83
CA ASN A 40 -0.46 2.94 8.93
C ASN A 40 -1.65 3.46 9.71
N PHE A 41 -1.49 4.61 10.35
CA PHE A 41 -2.55 5.20 11.16
C PHE A 41 -3.79 5.56 10.32
N ILE A 42 -3.60 5.90 9.04
CA ILE A 42 -4.69 6.20 8.10
C ILE A 42 -5.64 5.01 7.90
N ASP A 43 -5.14 3.77 8.03
CA ASP A 43 -5.96 2.56 7.90
C ASP A 43 -7.07 2.54 8.96
N THR A 44 -6.78 3.11 10.14
CA THR A 44 -7.79 3.26 11.22
C THR A 44 -8.86 4.28 10.86
N TYR A 45 -8.56 5.30 10.06
CA TYR A 45 -9.52 6.32 9.63
C TYR A 45 -10.53 5.76 8.63
N PHE A 46 -10.08 4.91 7.72
CA PHE A 46 -10.99 4.19 6.81
C PHE A 46 -11.85 3.19 7.57
N ARG A 47 -11.24 2.38 8.43
CA ARG A 47 -11.95 1.39 9.24
C ARG A 47 -13.03 2.02 10.11
N SER A 48 -12.74 3.13 10.79
CA SER A 48 -13.67 3.82 11.68
C SER A 48 -14.73 4.66 10.95
N GLY A 49 -14.59 4.87 9.63
CA GLY A 49 -15.48 5.70 8.83
C GLY A 49 -15.20 7.21 8.91
N LEU A 50 -14.09 7.62 9.56
CA LEU A 50 -13.64 9.01 9.54
C LEU A 50 -13.35 9.45 8.09
N TYR A 51 -12.69 8.59 7.32
CA TYR A 51 -12.57 8.73 5.87
C TYR A 51 -13.53 7.75 5.20
N LYS A 52 -14.43 8.30 4.37
CA LYS A 52 -15.46 7.51 3.70
C LYS A 52 -14.83 6.59 2.63
N ARG A 53 -15.26 5.33 2.65
CA ARG A 53 -15.00 4.32 1.63
C ARG A 53 -16.25 3.47 1.43
N GLU A 54 -16.46 2.97 0.21
CA GLU A 54 -17.55 2.03 -0.07
C GLU A 54 -17.32 0.71 0.66
N LEU A 55 -18.35 0.20 1.30
CA LEU A 55 -18.35 -1.07 2.04
C LEU A 55 -18.93 -2.20 1.17
N PRO A 56 -18.42 -3.43 1.28
CA PRO A 56 -17.24 -3.83 2.04
C PRO A 56 -15.93 -3.50 1.29
N PHE A 57 -14.83 -3.29 2.03
CA PHE A 57 -13.51 -3.08 1.43
C PHE A 57 -12.40 -3.84 2.19
N VAL A 58 -11.31 -4.14 1.48
CA VAL A 58 -10.08 -4.65 2.08
C VAL A 58 -9.21 -3.48 2.55
N VAL A 59 -8.70 -3.55 3.78
CA VAL A 59 -7.90 -2.49 4.40
C VAL A 59 -6.48 -2.45 3.85
N GLY A 60 -5.79 -1.33 4.08
CA GLY A 60 -4.35 -1.16 3.82
C GLY A 60 -4.03 -0.55 2.47
N THR A 61 -2.95 0.23 2.47
CA THR A 61 -2.45 0.93 1.27
C THR A 61 -0.96 0.72 1.02
N GLU A 62 -0.18 0.32 2.03
CA GLU A 62 1.28 0.16 1.91
C GLU A 62 1.66 -1.32 1.81
N VAL A 63 2.37 -1.68 0.74
CA VAL A 63 2.82 -3.05 0.50
C VAL A 63 4.16 -3.05 -0.22
N CYS A 64 5.03 -3.97 0.18
CA CYS A 64 6.21 -4.40 -0.58
C CYS A 64 5.98 -5.84 -1.03
N GLY A 65 6.32 -6.15 -2.29
CA GLY A 65 6.11 -7.49 -2.83
C GLY A 65 6.61 -7.64 -4.25
N THR A 66 6.09 -8.63 -4.93
CA THR A 66 6.47 -8.98 -6.29
C THR A 66 5.27 -8.79 -7.24
N VAL A 67 5.50 -8.21 -8.42
CA VAL A 67 4.48 -8.09 -9.45
C VAL A 67 4.05 -9.47 -9.91
N ALA A 68 2.78 -9.82 -9.71
CA ALA A 68 2.18 -11.09 -10.07
C ALA A 68 1.43 -11.04 -11.42
N ALA A 69 0.87 -9.87 -11.76
CA ALA A 69 0.21 -9.62 -13.05
C ALA A 69 0.35 -8.15 -13.43
N VAL A 70 0.32 -7.89 -14.73
CA VAL A 70 0.31 -6.54 -15.31
C VAL A 70 -0.92 -6.38 -16.19
N GLY A 71 -1.57 -5.23 -16.11
CA GLY A 71 -2.68 -4.86 -16.97
C GLY A 71 -2.23 -4.31 -18.33
N GLU A 72 -3.20 -4.00 -19.17
CA GLU A 72 -2.94 -3.30 -20.43
C GLU A 72 -2.27 -1.94 -20.16
N ASP A 73 -1.46 -1.48 -21.10
CA ASP A 73 -0.76 -0.17 -21.07
C ASP A 73 0.30 -0.02 -19.97
N VAL A 74 0.69 -1.10 -19.27
CA VAL A 74 1.81 -1.09 -18.33
C VAL A 74 3.09 -1.48 -19.04
N ALA A 75 3.96 -0.49 -19.31
CA ALA A 75 5.23 -0.70 -20.01
C ALA A 75 6.46 -0.70 -19.08
N ALA A 76 6.35 -0.09 -17.89
CA ALA A 76 7.48 0.14 -17.00
C ALA A 76 7.71 -0.99 -15.98
N LEU A 77 6.78 -1.92 -15.83
CA LEU A 77 6.84 -3.01 -14.85
C LEU A 77 6.60 -4.36 -15.54
N ALA A 78 7.25 -5.39 -15.04
CA ALA A 78 7.12 -6.77 -15.52
C ALA A 78 6.79 -7.71 -14.36
N ILE A 79 6.17 -8.86 -14.69
CA ILE A 79 5.94 -9.95 -13.72
C ILE A 79 7.31 -10.40 -13.14
N GLY A 80 7.37 -10.50 -11.84
CA GLY A 80 8.59 -10.84 -11.10
C GLY A 80 9.38 -9.64 -10.56
N ASP A 81 9.06 -8.42 -10.97
CA ASP A 81 9.70 -7.21 -10.42
C ASP A 81 9.38 -7.05 -8.94
N ARG A 82 10.41 -6.75 -8.13
CA ARG A 82 10.23 -6.40 -6.72
C ARG A 82 9.87 -4.93 -6.60
N VAL A 83 8.74 -4.68 -5.97
CA VAL A 83 8.11 -3.37 -5.95
C VAL A 83 7.55 -2.99 -4.58
N VAL A 84 7.34 -1.69 -4.41
CA VAL A 84 6.71 -1.12 -3.22
C VAL A 84 5.76 0.00 -3.63
N THR A 85 4.67 0.14 -2.91
CA THR A 85 3.76 1.28 -3.03
C THR A 85 3.14 1.63 -1.68
N ALA A 86 2.75 2.88 -1.52
CA ALA A 86 1.92 3.36 -0.40
C ALA A 86 0.49 3.70 -0.86
N ASP A 87 0.11 3.30 -2.08
CA ASP A 87 -1.18 3.63 -2.71
C ASP A 87 -1.84 2.39 -3.32
N ALA A 88 -1.67 1.22 -2.67
CA ALA A 88 -2.35 0.00 -3.06
C ALA A 88 -3.83 0.03 -2.65
N ASP A 89 -4.67 -0.65 -3.42
CA ASP A 89 -6.04 -0.96 -3.02
C ASP A 89 -6.08 -2.32 -2.32
N GLY A 90 -6.36 -2.30 -1.01
CA GLY A 90 -6.53 -3.49 -0.21
C GLY A 90 -5.23 -4.24 0.11
N ALA A 91 -4.22 -3.55 0.64
CA ALA A 91 -2.91 -4.14 0.93
C ALA A 91 -2.92 -5.22 2.03
N TYR A 92 -3.95 -5.26 2.91
CA TYR A 92 -4.05 -6.31 3.93
C TYR A 92 -4.59 -7.60 3.33
N ALA A 93 -3.89 -8.13 2.33
CA ALA A 93 -4.24 -9.34 1.60
C ALA A 93 -2.99 -10.02 1.02
N ASP A 94 -3.15 -11.28 0.57
CA ASP A 94 -2.08 -12.00 -0.14
C ASP A 94 -1.72 -11.32 -1.48
N TYR A 95 -2.72 -10.69 -2.12
CA TYR A 95 -2.57 -9.93 -3.36
C TYR A 95 -3.39 -8.64 -3.31
N CYS A 96 -2.86 -7.57 -3.88
CA CYS A 96 -3.55 -6.28 -4.00
C CYS A 96 -3.29 -5.64 -5.35
N VAL A 97 -4.08 -4.61 -5.68
CA VAL A 97 -3.95 -3.84 -6.94
C VAL A 97 -3.31 -2.49 -6.65
N ALA A 98 -2.47 -2.01 -7.58
CA ALA A 98 -1.94 -0.65 -7.56
C ALA A 98 -1.90 -0.06 -8.97
N GLN A 99 -1.99 1.28 -9.07
CA GLN A 99 -1.70 1.99 -10.31
C GLN A 99 -0.19 1.91 -10.57
N SER A 100 0.20 1.54 -11.79
CA SER A 100 1.61 1.30 -12.13
C SER A 100 2.50 2.55 -11.98
N ASP A 101 1.94 3.74 -12.14
CA ASP A 101 2.62 5.03 -11.94
C ASP A 101 2.81 5.41 -10.46
N ARG A 102 2.21 4.63 -9.54
CA ARG A 102 2.32 4.77 -8.08
C ARG A 102 3.20 3.70 -7.43
N VAL A 103 3.88 2.92 -8.24
CA VAL A 103 4.71 1.81 -7.81
C VAL A 103 6.18 2.15 -8.06
N ALA A 104 7.04 1.85 -7.08
CA ALA A 104 8.49 2.03 -7.19
C ALA A 104 9.22 0.68 -7.08
N TYR A 105 10.36 0.56 -7.76
CA TYR A 105 11.25 -0.58 -7.60
C TYR A 105 11.90 -0.61 -6.22
N VAL A 106 12.02 -1.80 -5.65
CA VAL A 106 12.78 -2.02 -4.42
C VAL A 106 14.25 -2.22 -4.78
N PRO A 107 15.19 -1.48 -4.16
CA PRO A 107 16.61 -1.69 -4.37
C PRO A 107 17.05 -3.09 -3.96
N ASP A 108 18.06 -3.64 -4.66
CA ASP A 108 18.63 -4.94 -4.32
C ASP A 108 19.18 -4.97 -2.90
N GLY A 109 18.99 -6.11 -2.24
CA GLY A 109 19.49 -6.36 -0.89
C GLY A 109 18.69 -5.71 0.24
N VAL A 110 17.62 -4.97 -0.04
CA VAL A 110 16.74 -4.41 0.99
C VAL A 110 15.62 -5.42 1.31
N ALA A 111 15.44 -5.72 2.60
CA ALA A 111 14.40 -6.63 3.06
C ALA A 111 12.99 -6.00 2.85
N PRO A 112 11.97 -6.77 2.43
CA PRO A 112 10.65 -6.26 2.17
C PRO A 112 10.01 -5.61 3.41
N GLU A 113 10.25 -6.13 4.61
CA GLU A 113 9.76 -5.58 5.86
C GLU A 113 10.34 -4.18 6.14
N SER A 114 11.62 -3.96 5.82
CA SER A 114 12.27 -2.66 5.96
C SER A 114 11.64 -1.63 5.01
N VAL A 115 11.36 -2.05 3.78
CA VAL A 115 10.74 -1.19 2.76
C VAL A 115 9.30 -0.83 3.15
N ALA A 116 8.47 -1.84 3.48
CA ALA A 116 7.07 -1.62 3.85
C ALA A 116 6.89 -0.88 5.17
N SER A 117 7.90 -0.88 6.05
CA SER A 117 7.86 -0.09 7.29
C SER A 117 8.29 1.36 7.12
N ALA A 118 9.00 1.68 6.03
CA ALA A 118 9.68 2.97 5.85
C ALA A 118 9.07 3.87 4.78
N LEU A 119 8.42 3.34 3.73
CA LEU A 119 8.06 4.13 2.56
C LEU A 119 7.12 5.28 2.89
N LEU A 120 5.92 5.01 3.39
CA LEU A 120 4.92 6.05 3.66
C LEU A 120 5.41 7.05 4.73
N LYS A 121 6.04 6.53 5.80
CA LYS A 121 6.59 7.35 6.89
C LYS A 121 7.73 8.23 6.38
N GLY A 122 8.63 7.66 5.57
CA GLY A 122 9.76 8.37 4.96
C GLY A 122 9.29 9.43 3.96
N MET A 123 8.32 9.12 3.10
CA MET A 123 7.71 10.10 2.19
C MET A 123 7.07 11.26 2.97
N THR A 124 6.35 10.96 4.04
CA THR A 124 5.71 11.98 4.89
C THR A 124 6.77 12.87 5.56
N ALA A 125 7.79 12.27 6.16
CA ALA A 125 8.89 13.02 6.77
C ALA A 125 9.61 13.90 5.74
N HIS A 126 9.96 13.34 4.58
CA HIS A 126 10.60 14.08 3.49
C HIS A 126 9.75 15.27 3.03
N TYR A 127 8.46 15.04 2.80
CA TYR A 127 7.52 16.09 2.39
C TYR A 127 7.46 17.23 3.41
N LEU A 128 7.34 16.89 4.70
CA LEU A 128 7.24 17.88 5.77
C LEU A 128 8.52 18.73 5.88
N ILE A 129 9.71 18.10 5.88
CA ILE A 129 10.98 18.80 6.14
C ILE A 129 11.63 19.43 4.89
N LYS A 130 11.13 19.10 3.70
CA LYS A 130 11.68 19.62 2.43
C LYS A 130 10.72 20.54 1.69
N THR A 131 9.43 20.20 1.68
CA THR A 131 8.44 20.91 0.87
C THR A 131 7.59 21.87 1.71
N VAL A 132 7.06 21.39 2.84
CA VAL A 132 6.18 22.20 3.70
C VAL A 132 7.01 23.23 4.49
N TYR A 133 8.04 22.77 5.17
CA TYR A 133 8.98 23.62 5.89
C TYR A 133 10.42 23.17 5.61
N PRO A 134 11.11 23.82 4.67
CA PRO A 134 12.50 23.49 4.35
C PRO A 134 13.41 23.77 5.56
N VAL A 135 13.70 22.72 6.33
CA VAL A 135 14.47 22.80 7.57
C VAL A 135 15.89 23.27 7.29
N GLN A 136 16.36 24.24 8.07
CA GLN A 136 17.71 24.81 8.01
C GLN A 136 18.57 24.28 9.15
N PRO A 137 19.92 24.31 9.02
CA PRO A 137 20.83 23.85 10.08
C PRO A 137 20.69 24.60 11.43
N SER A 138 20.10 25.79 11.41
CA SER A 138 19.84 26.60 12.59
C SER A 138 18.52 26.32 13.29
N ASP A 139 17.65 25.52 12.68
CA ASP A 139 16.32 25.25 13.21
C ASP A 139 16.38 24.23 14.35
N THR A 140 15.49 24.39 15.30
CA THR A 140 15.19 23.39 16.32
C THR A 140 13.88 22.71 15.96
N ILE A 141 13.90 21.40 15.80
CA ILE A 141 12.76 20.55 15.41
C ILE A 141 12.52 19.44 16.41
#